data_2f82b348d3f4c5e4887b948586d1b4b8
#
_entry.id   2f82b348d3f4c5e4887b948586d1b4b8
#
_cell.length_a   1.000
_cell.length_b   1.000
_cell.length_c   1.000
_cell.angle_alpha   90.00
_cell.angle_beta   90.00
_cell.angle_gamma   90.00
#
_symmetry.space_group_name_H-M   'P 1'
#
loop_
_entity.id
_entity.type
_entity.pdbx_description
1 polymer ?
#
loop_
_entity_poly.entity_id
_entity_poly.type
_entity_poly.pdbx_seq_one_letter_code
_entity_poly.pdbx_strand_id
1 'polypeptide(L)'
;AEKVYDVGFESGVATAIPTSNPEFYTAEATTGTSAEQVTVPAHGSAEVTVTLGEDFGTDGLIYGGWITLTGADDDLVVPFAGLSGDYQALTVLDDQGMGLPGLGVSDGAGSVLLDPEGGHTYTMADGDVPYLAYAFALPAERLEISAYEVRANGKLKVVNPSVGTIDATDHLGRSPEPELYAWDGTFSMKNQKSRSVKDGDYVLEMKVLRPLGDPENPEHWETWTSPQFTIDYANPRQPGTR
;
A
#
# COMPACT_ATOMS: atom_id res chain seq x y z
N ALA A 1 -5.98 -48.97 12.14
CA ALA A 1 -6.37 -49.51 10.82
C ALA A 1 -5.76 -48.57 9.77
N GLU A 2 -5.53 -49.08 8.59
CA GLU A 2 -5.18 -48.34 7.40
C GLU A 2 -6.40 -47.49 6.96
N LYS A 3 -6.16 -46.30 6.48
CA LYS A 3 -7.20 -45.39 5.94
C LYS A 3 -6.90 -45.04 4.48
N VAL A 4 -7.93 -44.97 3.69
CA VAL A 4 -7.85 -44.62 2.28
C VAL A 4 -8.69 -43.39 2.05
N TYR A 5 -8.13 -42.40 1.36
CA TYR A 5 -8.80 -41.13 1.02
C TYR A 5 -8.75 -40.91 -0.48
N ASP A 6 -9.88 -40.53 -1.04
CA ASP A 6 -9.96 -39.96 -2.39
C ASP A 6 -9.57 -38.49 -2.34
N VAL A 7 -8.70 -38.06 -3.25
CA VAL A 7 -8.21 -36.69 -3.33
C VAL A 7 -9.03 -35.90 -4.32
N GLY A 8 -9.65 -34.82 -3.85
CA GLY A 8 -10.49 -33.94 -4.66
C GLY A 8 -10.09 -32.47 -4.54
N PHE A 9 -10.64 -31.65 -5.43
CA PHE A 9 -10.46 -30.21 -5.44
C PHE A 9 -11.76 -29.48 -5.71
N GLU A 10 -11.91 -28.37 -5.02
CA GLU A 10 -12.85 -27.31 -5.37
C GLU A 10 -12.02 -26.04 -5.54
N SER A 11 -11.93 -25.51 -6.75
CA SER A 11 -11.28 -24.23 -7.00
C SER A 11 -12.29 -23.09 -6.96
N GLY A 12 -11.86 -21.98 -6.38
CA GLY A 12 -12.67 -20.79 -6.18
C GLY A 12 -12.52 -19.71 -7.25
N VAL A 13 -13.31 -18.69 -7.10
CA VAL A 13 -13.36 -17.51 -7.94
C VAL A 13 -12.12 -16.65 -7.71
N ALA A 14 -11.47 -16.24 -8.77
CA ALA A 14 -10.44 -15.22 -8.75
C ALA A 14 -11.08 -13.83 -8.87
N THR A 15 -10.65 -12.88 -8.04
CA THR A 15 -11.05 -11.48 -8.12
C THR A 15 -9.88 -10.65 -8.57
N ALA A 16 -10.10 -9.72 -9.51
CA ALA A 16 -9.07 -8.77 -9.90
C ALA A 16 -8.70 -7.86 -8.73
N ILE A 17 -7.41 -7.66 -8.53
CA ILE A 17 -6.87 -6.59 -7.72
C ILE A 17 -6.21 -5.62 -8.71
N PRO A 18 -6.36 -4.38 -8.61
CA PRO A 18 -7.23 -3.52 -7.84
C PRO A 18 -8.20 -2.83 -8.76
N THR A 19 -9.42 -2.68 -8.43
CA THR A 19 -10.22 -1.74 -9.19
C THR A 19 -11.26 -1.14 -8.28
N SER A 20 -11.53 0.14 -8.49
CA SER A 20 -12.77 0.79 -8.06
C SER A 20 -14.02 0.01 -8.57
N ASN A 21 -13.80 -0.95 -9.47
CA ASN A 21 -14.84 -1.77 -10.09
C ASN A 21 -14.33 -3.21 -10.16
N PRO A 22 -14.44 -4.01 -9.07
CA PRO A 22 -13.93 -5.39 -9.05
C PRO A 22 -14.66 -6.22 -10.10
N GLU A 23 -13.93 -6.70 -11.10
CA GLU A 23 -14.42 -7.71 -12.02
C GLU A 23 -14.26 -9.09 -11.37
N PHE A 24 -15.35 -9.85 -11.35
CA PHE A 24 -15.30 -11.24 -10.89
C PHE A 24 -14.98 -12.12 -12.09
N TYR A 25 -13.87 -12.84 -11.99
CA TYR A 25 -13.50 -13.84 -12.98
C TYR A 25 -13.99 -15.20 -12.52
N THR A 26 -14.67 -15.90 -13.39
CA THR A 26 -14.96 -17.33 -13.22
C THR A 26 -13.87 -18.11 -13.93
N ALA A 27 -12.72 -18.24 -13.30
CA ALA A 27 -11.66 -19.12 -13.75
C ALA A 27 -11.50 -20.25 -12.73
N GLU A 28 -11.30 -21.45 -13.21
CA GLU A 28 -10.93 -22.59 -12.38
C GLU A 28 -9.41 -22.70 -12.37
N ALA A 29 -8.80 -22.76 -11.19
CA ALA A 29 -7.39 -23.10 -11.09
C ALA A 29 -7.18 -24.51 -11.67
N THR A 30 -6.23 -24.65 -12.57
CA THR A 30 -5.83 -25.98 -13.01
C THR A 30 -5.09 -26.66 -11.86
N THR A 31 -5.64 -27.77 -11.41
CA THR A 31 -5.07 -28.53 -10.30
C THR A 31 -4.56 -29.86 -10.80
N GLY A 32 -3.36 -30.21 -10.38
CA GLY A 32 -2.78 -31.52 -10.60
C GLY A 32 -2.44 -32.17 -9.26
N THR A 33 -2.70 -33.46 -9.14
CA THR A 33 -2.29 -34.25 -7.98
C THR A 33 -1.31 -35.32 -8.38
N SER A 34 -0.43 -35.71 -7.45
CA SER A 34 0.46 -36.87 -7.58
C SER A 34 -0.30 -38.19 -7.51
N ALA A 35 -1.52 -38.19 -6.97
CA ALA A 35 -2.37 -39.36 -6.84
C ALA A 35 -3.85 -38.95 -6.69
N GLU A 36 -4.75 -39.72 -7.31
CA GLU A 36 -6.21 -39.58 -7.12
C GLU A 36 -6.67 -40.17 -5.77
N GLN A 37 -5.88 -41.08 -5.20
CA GLN A 37 -6.16 -41.73 -3.96
C GLN A 37 -4.86 -41.89 -3.14
N VAL A 38 -4.95 -41.65 -1.84
CA VAL A 38 -3.85 -41.81 -0.91
C VAL A 38 -4.19 -42.80 0.18
N THR A 39 -3.27 -43.74 0.47
CA THR A 39 -3.40 -44.69 1.54
C THR A 39 -2.48 -44.34 2.71
N VAL A 40 -3.07 -44.11 3.88
CA VAL A 40 -2.35 -43.81 5.10
C VAL A 40 -2.23 -45.07 5.93
N PRO A 41 -1.02 -45.66 6.15
CA PRO A 41 -0.83 -46.82 6.96
C PRO A 41 -1.23 -46.61 8.40
N ALA A 42 -1.57 -47.68 9.13
CA ALA A 42 -1.84 -47.59 10.55
C ALA A 42 -0.62 -47.05 11.29
N HIS A 43 -0.81 -45.97 12.08
CA HIS A 43 0.25 -45.28 12.83
C HIS A 43 1.37 -44.68 11.94
N GLY A 44 1.09 -44.49 10.66
CA GLY A 44 2.01 -43.91 9.70
C GLY A 44 1.49 -42.61 9.09
N SER A 45 2.19 -42.14 8.06
CA SER A 45 1.83 -40.96 7.25
C SER A 45 1.96 -41.31 5.77
N ALA A 46 1.26 -40.53 4.94
CA ALA A 46 1.41 -40.54 3.51
C ALA A 46 1.46 -39.07 3.00
N GLU A 47 2.15 -38.88 1.87
CA GLU A 47 2.27 -37.60 1.24
C GLU A 47 1.53 -37.60 -0.09
N VAL A 48 0.82 -36.53 -0.37
CA VAL A 48 0.26 -36.23 -1.67
C VAL A 48 0.75 -34.85 -2.10
N THR A 49 1.32 -34.75 -3.28
CA THR A 49 1.75 -33.49 -3.86
C THR A 49 0.59 -32.90 -4.66
N VAL A 50 0.27 -31.65 -4.36
CA VAL A 50 -0.74 -30.87 -5.06
C VAL A 50 -0.04 -29.76 -5.84
N THR A 51 -0.29 -29.68 -7.13
CA THR A 51 0.21 -28.61 -7.97
C THR A 51 -0.97 -27.73 -8.38
N LEU A 52 -0.88 -26.45 -8.07
CA LEU A 52 -1.85 -25.44 -8.48
C LEU A 52 -1.30 -24.72 -9.69
N GLY A 53 -2.05 -24.70 -10.78
CA GLY A 53 -1.75 -23.89 -11.95
C GLY A 53 -2.41 -22.52 -11.79
N GLU A 54 -1.64 -21.46 -11.92
CA GLU A 54 -2.06 -20.07 -11.67
C GLU A 54 -2.08 -19.21 -12.95
N ASP A 55 -2.06 -19.85 -14.12
CA ASP A 55 -2.11 -19.12 -15.39
C ASP A 55 -3.56 -18.74 -15.74
N PHE A 56 -4.02 -17.64 -15.16
CA PHE A 56 -5.32 -17.03 -15.48
C PHE A 56 -5.23 -15.99 -16.62
N GLY A 57 -4.04 -15.80 -17.20
CA GLY A 57 -3.81 -14.82 -18.27
C GLY A 57 -3.84 -13.36 -17.81
N THR A 58 -3.93 -13.10 -16.51
CA THR A 58 -3.97 -11.75 -15.92
C THR A 58 -3.31 -11.78 -14.54
N ASP A 59 -2.36 -10.89 -14.32
CA ASP A 59 -1.73 -10.71 -13.01
C ASP A 59 -2.66 -9.98 -12.04
N GLY A 60 -2.44 -10.19 -10.75
CA GLY A 60 -3.18 -9.51 -9.71
C GLY A 60 -4.53 -10.14 -9.35
N LEU A 61 -4.84 -11.34 -9.85
CA LEU A 61 -6.02 -12.08 -9.44
C LEU A 61 -5.77 -12.84 -8.14
N ILE A 62 -6.76 -12.84 -7.24
CA ILE A 62 -6.77 -13.71 -6.07
C ILE A 62 -7.54 -14.98 -6.42
N TYR A 63 -6.94 -16.11 -6.16
CA TYR A 63 -7.57 -17.41 -6.30
C TYR A 63 -7.55 -18.18 -4.98
N GLY A 64 -8.47 -19.11 -4.85
CA GLY A 64 -8.54 -19.95 -3.67
C GLY A 64 -9.49 -21.12 -3.84
N GLY A 65 -9.52 -22.00 -2.86
CA GLY A 65 -10.37 -23.18 -2.89
C GLY A 65 -10.04 -24.16 -1.77
N TRP A 66 -10.37 -25.40 -2.01
CA TRP A 66 -10.27 -26.47 -1.05
C TRP A 66 -9.65 -27.71 -1.68
N ILE A 67 -8.70 -28.32 -0.98
CA ILE A 67 -8.25 -29.67 -1.22
C ILE A 67 -9.06 -30.56 -0.30
N THR A 68 -9.75 -31.52 -0.84
CA THR A 68 -10.58 -32.47 -0.08
C THR A 68 -9.94 -33.84 -0.08
N LEU A 69 -9.93 -34.48 1.08
CA LEU A 69 -9.53 -35.86 1.24
C LEU A 69 -10.74 -36.60 1.83
N THR A 70 -11.45 -37.36 0.98
CA THR A 70 -12.69 -38.02 1.36
C THR A 70 -12.40 -39.48 1.72
N GLY A 71 -12.67 -39.83 2.97
CA GLY A 71 -12.48 -41.18 3.50
C GLY A 71 -13.79 -41.86 3.85
N ALA A 72 -13.71 -43.15 4.23
CA ALA A 72 -14.91 -43.88 4.61
C ALA A 72 -15.47 -43.45 5.99
N ASP A 73 -14.62 -42.95 6.88
CA ASP A 73 -14.99 -42.61 8.25
C ASP A 73 -14.90 -41.10 8.54
N ASP A 74 -14.06 -40.37 7.81
CA ASP A 74 -13.78 -38.96 8.03
C ASP A 74 -13.34 -38.29 6.73
N ASP A 75 -13.68 -36.99 6.61
CA ASP A 75 -13.23 -36.12 5.54
C ASP A 75 -12.26 -35.06 6.11
N LEU A 76 -11.23 -34.75 5.34
CA LEU A 76 -10.29 -33.68 5.65
C LEU A 76 -10.36 -32.63 4.56
N VAL A 77 -10.32 -31.36 4.95
CA VAL A 77 -10.37 -30.23 4.03
C VAL A 77 -9.22 -29.28 4.34
N VAL A 78 -8.44 -28.97 3.32
CA VAL A 78 -7.32 -28.03 3.42
C VAL A 78 -7.60 -26.84 2.53
N PRO A 79 -7.78 -25.62 3.07
CA PRO A 79 -7.94 -24.43 2.26
C PRO A 79 -6.63 -24.05 1.59
N PHE A 80 -6.73 -23.46 0.41
CA PHE A 80 -5.61 -22.80 -0.25
C PHE A 80 -6.05 -21.46 -0.81
N ALA A 81 -5.11 -20.52 -0.90
CA ALA A 81 -5.28 -19.24 -1.56
C ALA A 81 -3.95 -18.78 -2.12
N GLY A 82 -4.00 -17.97 -3.15
CA GLY A 82 -2.84 -17.40 -3.80
C GLY A 82 -3.18 -16.16 -4.61
N LEU A 83 -2.13 -15.53 -5.13
CA LEU A 83 -2.19 -14.44 -6.07
C LEU A 83 -1.61 -14.93 -7.40
N SER A 84 -2.26 -14.57 -8.50
CA SER A 84 -1.69 -14.76 -9.84
C SER A 84 -0.71 -13.64 -10.14
N GLY A 85 0.52 -14.01 -10.51
CA GLY A 85 1.60 -13.07 -10.77
C GLY A 85 2.44 -12.71 -9.54
N ASP A 86 3.19 -11.61 -9.67
CA ASP A 86 4.11 -11.14 -8.64
C ASP A 86 3.55 -9.90 -7.93
N TYR A 87 3.45 -9.94 -6.60
CA TYR A 87 3.07 -8.79 -5.77
C TYR A 87 3.98 -7.58 -6.01
N GLN A 88 5.26 -7.80 -6.30
CA GLN A 88 6.22 -6.72 -6.52
C GLN A 88 6.08 -6.07 -7.90
N ALA A 89 5.33 -6.68 -8.81
CA ALA A 89 4.98 -6.09 -10.11
C ALA A 89 3.71 -5.24 -10.05
N LEU A 90 2.91 -5.37 -8.99
CA LEU A 90 1.65 -4.64 -8.85
C LEU A 90 1.87 -3.22 -8.32
N THR A 91 1.07 -2.26 -8.79
CA THR A 91 1.07 -0.88 -8.31
C THR A 91 0.17 -0.75 -7.09
N VAL A 92 0.71 -0.20 -6.00
CA VAL A 92 -0.03 0.05 -4.76
C VAL A 92 -0.72 1.41 -4.78
N LEU A 93 -0.03 2.44 -5.30
CA LEU A 93 -0.59 3.79 -5.39
C LEU A 93 -1.65 3.85 -6.48
N ASP A 94 -2.90 4.15 -6.09
CA ASP A 94 -4.06 4.18 -6.99
C ASP A 94 -4.43 5.63 -7.33
N ASP A 95 -4.44 5.92 -8.61
CA ASP A 95 -4.88 7.22 -9.13
C ASP A 95 -6.40 7.44 -8.92
N GLN A 96 -7.20 6.39 -8.87
CA GLN A 96 -8.67 6.43 -8.82
C GLN A 96 -9.33 7.35 -9.88
N GLY A 97 -8.60 7.69 -10.96
CA GLY A 97 -9.05 8.65 -11.97
C GLY A 97 -9.15 10.10 -11.46
N MET A 98 -8.50 10.41 -10.32
CA MET A 98 -8.54 11.71 -9.67
C MET A 98 -7.19 12.43 -9.64
N GLY A 99 -6.13 11.85 -10.20
CA GLY A 99 -4.78 12.41 -10.19
C GLY A 99 -4.05 12.19 -8.87
N LEU A 100 -4.30 11.05 -8.21
CA LEU A 100 -3.60 10.65 -6.99
C LEU A 100 -2.32 9.88 -7.30
N PRO A 101 -1.30 9.94 -6.42
CA PRO A 101 -1.18 10.85 -5.28
C PRO A 101 -1.05 12.30 -5.70
N GLY A 102 -1.52 13.23 -4.84
CA GLY A 102 -1.52 14.66 -5.15
C GLY A 102 -1.21 15.55 -3.94
N LEU A 103 -0.62 16.70 -4.22
CA LEU A 103 -0.53 17.79 -3.25
C LEU A 103 -1.89 18.50 -3.18
N GLY A 104 -2.36 18.79 -1.98
CA GLY A 104 -3.66 19.39 -1.76
C GLY A 104 -3.62 20.68 -0.96
N VAL A 105 -4.58 21.54 -1.24
CA VAL A 105 -4.82 22.82 -0.59
C VAL A 105 -6.22 22.82 0.00
N SER A 106 -6.35 23.24 1.27
CA SER A 106 -7.66 23.43 1.90
C SER A 106 -8.43 24.59 1.25
N ASP A 107 -9.71 24.36 0.96
CA ASP A 107 -10.61 25.42 0.49
C ASP A 107 -11.16 26.31 1.63
N GLY A 108 -10.77 26.02 2.87
CA GLY A 108 -11.26 26.69 4.08
C GLY A 108 -12.71 26.34 4.44
N ALA A 109 -13.39 25.51 3.65
CA ALA A 109 -14.76 25.04 3.87
C ALA A 109 -14.82 23.55 4.29
N GLY A 110 -13.68 22.91 4.42
CA GLY A 110 -13.55 21.52 4.85
C GLY A 110 -13.23 20.54 3.73
N SER A 111 -12.99 21.02 2.51
CA SER A 111 -12.50 20.20 1.41
C SER A 111 -11.04 20.47 1.09
N VAL A 112 -10.38 19.50 0.47
CA VAL A 112 -9.01 19.63 -0.04
C VAL A 112 -9.08 19.53 -1.57
N LEU A 113 -8.54 20.53 -2.24
CA LEU A 113 -8.42 20.58 -3.69
C LEU A 113 -6.99 20.21 -4.10
N LEU A 114 -6.84 19.37 -5.12
CA LEU A 114 -5.50 19.02 -5.61
C LEU A 114 -4.85 20.21 -6.33
N ASP A 115 -3.56 20.38 -6.08
CA ASP A 115 -2.68 21.37 -6.72
C ASP A 115 -1.59 20.64 -7.53
N PRO A 116 -1.91 20.18 -8.75
CA PRO A 116 -0.99 19.38 -9.55
C PRO A 116 0.22 20.18 -10.08
N GLU A 117 0.08 21.50 -10.20
CA GLU A 117 1.15 22.38 -10.67
C GLU A 117 2.05 22.84 -9.53
N GLY A 118 1.53 22.83 -8.30
CA GLY A 118 2.23 23.36 -7.13
C GLY A 118 2.31 24.88 -7.11
N GLY A 119 3.22 25.39 -6.28
CA GLY A 119 3.44 26.83 -6.15
C GLY A 119 2.54 27.51 -5.14
N HIS A 120 1.64 26.79 -4.48
CA HIS A 120 0.88 27.33 -3.37
C HIS A 120 1.80 27.75 -2.22
N THR A 121 1.44 28.83 -1.53
CA THR A 121 2.12 29.28 -0.30
C THR A 121 1.24 28.97 0.90
N TYR A 122 1.68 28.04 1.73
CA TYR A 122 0.99 27.64 2.97
C TYR A 122 1.41 28.54 4.11
N THR A 123 0.45 29.07 4.84
CA THR A 123 0.68 29.95 6.01
C THR A 123 0.87 29.16 7.32
N MET A 124 0.62 27.86 7.30
CA MET A 124 0.66 26.94 8.43
C MET A 124 -0.28 27.34 9.57
N ALA A 125 -1.31 28.13 9.29
CA ALA A 125 -2.30 28.60 10.25
C ALA A 125 -3.71 28.20 9.79
N ASP A 126 -4.62 27.98 10.74
CA ASP A 126 -6.06 27.74 10.50
C ASP A 126 -6.36 26.62 9.50
N GLY A 127 -5.51 25.60 9.44
CA GLY A 127 -5.65 24.46 8.52
C GLY A 127 -5.10 24.71 7.11
N ASP A 128 -4.47 25.86 6.85
CA ASP A 128 -3.74 26.13 5.63
C ASP A 128 -2.35 25.48 5.68
N VAL A 129 -2.34 24.17 5.48
CA VAL A 129 -1.14 23.29 5.52
C VAL A 129 -1.10 22.43 4.26
N PRO A 130 0.07 21.93 3.83
CA PRO A 130 0.13 20.99 2.73
C PRO A 130 -0.52 19.66 3.10
N TYR A 131 -1.41 19.20 2.23
CA TYR A 131 -2.04 17.90 2.32
C TYR A 131 -1.42 16.97 1.26
N LEU A 132 -1.16 15.73 1.63
CA LEU A 132 -0.96 14.64 0.68
C LEU A 132 -2.26 13.87 0.58
N ALA A 133 -2.84 13.84 -0.61
CA ALA A 133 -3.98 13.00 -0.93
C ALA A 133 -3.46 11.75 -1.65
N TYR A 134 -3.85 10.57 -1.20
CA TYR A 134 -3.41 9.31 -1.79
C TYR A 134 -4.46 8.23 -1.59
N ALA A 135 -4.36 7.17 -2.36
CA ALA A 135 -5.14 5.96 -2.18
C ALA A 135 -4.31 4.71 -2.49
N PHE A 136 -4.63 3.60 -1.85
CA PHE A 136 -3.98 2.33 -2.05
C PHE A 136 -4.91 1.33 -2.73
N ALA A 137 -4.50 0.85 -3.88
CA ALA A 137 -5.14 -0.25 -4.58
C ALA A 137 -4.98 -1.59 -3.85
N LEU A 138 -3.83 -1.77 -3.22
CA LEU A 138 -3.42 -2.95 -2.45
C LEU A 138 -3.00 -2.52 -1.03
N PRO A 139 -3.03 -3.45 -0.05
CA PRO A 139 -2.37 -3.19 1.22
C PRO A 139 -0.91 -2.80 1.02
N ALA A 140 -0.38 -1.94 1.89
CA ALA A 140 1.02 -1.56 1.89
C ALA A 140 1.72 -2.09 3.15
N GLU A 141 2.93 -2.61 2.99
CA GLU A 141 3.73 -3.04 4.14
C GLU A 141 4.16 -1.84 4.98
N ARG A 142 4.50 -0.73 4.28
CA ARG A 142 4.96 0.50 4.93
C ARG A 142 4.72 1.72 4.05
N LEU A 143 4.32 2.81 4.66
CA LEU A 143 4.32 4.16 4.10
C LEU A 143 5.36 5.00 4.83
N GLU A 144 6.20 5.70 4.07
CA GLU A 144 7.13 6.70 4.58
C GLU A 144 6.85 8.05 3.92
N ILE A 145 6.76 9.10 4.72
CA ILE A 145 6.64 10.48 4.23
C ILE A 145 7.88 11.24 4.66
N SER A 146 8.55 11.85 3.70
CA SER A 146 9.73 12.69 3.90
C SER A 146 9.48 14.10 3.38
N ALA A 147 10.07 15.08 4.02
CA ALA A 147 10.06 16.45 3.54
C ALA A 147 11.47 16.90 3.19
N TYR A 148 11.59 17.65 2.09
CA TYR A 148 12.86 18.21 1.64
C TYR A 148 12.73 19.72 1.42
N GLU A 149 13.68 20.47 1.96
CA GLU A 149 13.91 21.87 1.65
C GLU A 149 14.51 21.99 0.24
N VAL A 150 13.91 22.78 -0.64
CA VAL A 150 14.44 23.09 -1.96
C VAL A 150 15.37 24.29 -1.84
N ARG A 151 16.64 24.07 -2.06
CA ARG A 151 17.65 25.13 -1.96
C ARG A 151 17.70 25.97 -3.23
N ALA A 152 18.26 27.18 -3.15
CA ALA A 152 18.41 28.11 -4.27
C ALA A 152 19.13 27.52 -5.51
N ASN A 153 19.93 26.47 -5.33
CA ASN A 153 20.58 25.73 -6.41
C ASN A 153 19.79 24.53 -6.93
N GLY A 154 18.53 24.39 -6.52
CA GLY A 154 17.63 23.28 -6.88
C GLY A 154 17.91 21.96 -6.16
N LYS A 155 18.93 21.90 -5.27
CA LYS A 155 19.21 20.67 -4.53
C LYS A 155 18.25 20.49 -3.37
N LEU A 156 17.81 19.26 -3.18
CA LEU A 156 16.99 18.86 -2.05
C LEU A 156 17.84 18.59 -0.81
N LYS A 157 17.34 19.01 0.33
CA LYS A 157 17.93 18.72 1.63
C LYS A 157 16.86 18.16 2.54
N VAL A 158 17.05 16.96 3.02
CA VAL A 158 16.11 16.32 3.97
C VAL A 158 15.90 17.21 5.20
N VAL A 159 14.63 17.40 5.55
CA VAL A 159 14.22 18.23 6.70
C VAL A 159 14.61 17.54 8.00
N ASN A 160 14.43 16.23 8.10
CA ASN A 160 14.78 15.43 9.27
C ASN A 160 16.05 14.58 9.06
N PRO A 161 17.25 15.15 9.25
CA PRO A 161 18.49 14.41 8.97
C PRO A 161 18.79 13.28 9.97
N SER A 162 18.02 13.18 11.05
CA SER A 162 18.23 12.17 12.09
C SER A 162 17.49 10.87 11.86
N VAL A 163 16.39 10.91 11.12
CA VAL A 163 15.50 9.77 10.83
C VAL A 163 15.30 9.58 9.33
N GLY A 164 15.27 10.67 8.57
CA GLY A 164 14.98 10.68 7.13
C GLY A 164 13.53 11.06 6.84
N THR A 165 12.59 10.55 7.62
CA THR A 165 11.15 10.73 7.47
C THR A 165 10.58 11.76 8.44
N ILE A 166 9.42 12.33 8.09
CA ILE A 166 8.58 13.13 8.98
C ILE A 166 7.46 12.28 9.58
N ASP A 167 7.03 11.25 8.86
CA ASP A 167 6.08 10.25 9.31
C ASP A 167 6.37 8.89 8.69
N ALA A 168 5.98 7.81 9.37
CA ALA A 168 6.06 6.45 8.88
C ALA A 168 5.02 5.57 9.56
N THR A 169 4.31 4.77 8.78
CA THR A 169 3.26 3.87 9.25
C THR A 169 3.42 2.51 8.59
N ASP A 170 3.32 1.44 9.38
CA ASP A 170 3.41 0.06 8.92
C ASP A 170 2.02 -0.56 8.78
N HIS A 171 1.88 -1.56 7.91
CA HIS A 171 0.72 -2.43 7.74
C HIS A 171 -0.58 -1.67 7.43
N LEU A 172 -0.56 -0.87 6.36
CA LEU A 172 -1.73 -0.15 5.90
C LEU A 172 -2.63 -1.04 5.06
N GLY A 173 -3.92 -0.87 5.27
CA GLY A 173 -4.93 -1.52 4.46
C GLY A 173 -5.09 -0.86 3.09
N ARG A 174 -5.85 -1.50 2.22
CA ARG A 174 -6.34 -0.91 0.99
C ARG A 174 -7.26 0.27 1.29
N SER A 175 -7.15 1.34 0.53
CA SER A 175 -7.99 2.54 0.68
C SER A 175 -9.20 2.47 -0.26
N PRO A 176 -10.45 2.34 0.26
CA PRO A 176 -11.64 2.41 -0.58
C PRO A 176 -11.92 3.83 -1.08
N GLU A 177 -11.44 4.84 -0.36
CA GLU A 177 -11.56 6.26 -0.67
C GLU A 177 -10.20 6.94 -0.46
N PRO A 178 -9.98 8.14 -1.04
CA PRO A 178 -8.74 8.88 -0.83
C PRO A 178 -8.48 9.20 0.63
N GLU A 179 -7.26 8.99 1.06
CA GLU A 179 -6.77 9.37 2.38
C GLU A 179 -6.03 10.71 2.30
N LEU A 180 -6.06 11.45 3.40
CA LEU A 180 -5.41 12.75 3.51
C LEU A 180 -4.41 12.74 4.67
N TYR A 181 -3.17 13.04 4.38
CA TYR A 181 -2.15 13.34 5.37
C TYR A 181 -1.89 14.85 5.39
N ALA A 182 -2.16 15.51 6.50
CA ALA A 182 -1.89 16.93 6.69
C ALA A 182 -0.54 17.13 7.41
N TRP A 183 0.38 17.86 6.81
CA TRP A 183 1.65 18.17 7.44
C TRP A 183 1.65 19.56 8.07
N ASP A 184 1.82 19.64 9.36
CA ASP A 184 1.87 20.90 10.12
C ASP A 184 3.25 21.59 10.13
N GLY A 185 4.17 21.14 9.29
CA GLY A 185 5.54 21.66 9.22
C GLY A 185 6.44 21.17 10.34
N THR A 186 5.99 20.25 11.17
CA THR A 186 6.80 19.68 12.26
C THR A 186 7.43 18.34 11.89
N PHE A 187 8.49 17.99 12.60
CA PHE A 187 9.13 16.68 12.52
C PHE A 187 9.75 16.28 13.86
N SER A 188 9.75 14.98 14.15
CA SER A 188 10.31 14.42 15.38
C SER A 188 11.72 13.90 15.15
N MET A 189 12.68 14.43 15.89
CA MET A 189 14.06 13.92 15.86
C MET A 189 14.17 12.58 16.61
N LYS A 190 15.24 11.83 16.36
CA LYS A 190 15.52 10.52 17.02
C LYS A 190 15.47 10.58 18.56
N ASN A 191 15.69 11.73 19.17
CA ASN A 191 15.57 11.95 20.62
C ASN A 191 14.17 12.43 21.06
N GLN A 192 13.16 12.26 20.20
CA GLN A 192 11.75 12.65 20.40
C GLN A 192 11.51 14.17 20.57
N LYS A 193 12.50 15.01 20.26
CA LYS A 193 12.29 16.46 20.22
C LYS A 193 11.62 16.83 18.89
N SER A 194 10.46 17.47 18.99
CA SER A 194 9.80 18.07 17.83
C SER A 194 10.49 19.37 17.44
N ARG A 195 10.53 19.62 16.14
CA ARG A 195 11.00 20.85 15.52
C ARG A 195 10.08 21.24 14.40
N SER A 196 9.98 22.53 14.13
CA SER A 196 9.29 23.06 12.95
C SER A 196 10.31 23.45 11.87
N VAL A 197 9.88 23.33 10.63
CA VAL A 197 10.63 23.88 9.49
C VAL A 197 10.59 25.41 9.53
N LYS A 198 11.36 26.04 8.66
CA LYS A 198 11.38 27.50 8.50
C LYS A 198 10.57 27.89 7.26
N ASP A 199 10.39 29.19 7.07
CA ASP A 199 9.92 29.70 5.79
C ASP A 199 10.88 29.26 4.68
N GLY A 200 10.32 28.89 3.52
CA GLY A 200 11.10 28.40 2.39
C GLY A 200 10.30 27.49 1.47
N ASP A 201 10.99 26.97 0.47
CA ASP A 201 10.42 26.08 -0.53
C ASP A 201 10.66 24.63 -0.17
N TYR A 202 9.64 23.79 -0.39
CA TYR A 202 9.62 22.40 0.01
C TYR A 202 9.00 21.47 -1.04
N VAL A 203 9.35 20.21 -0.96
CA VAL A 203 8.63 19.10 -1.59
C VAL A 203 8.40 18.02 -0.54
N LEU A 204 7.31 17.27 -0.68
CA LEU A 204 7.06 16.05 0.07
C LEU A 204 7.32 14.84 -0.81
N GLU A 205 7.97 13.85 -0.27
CA GLU A 205 8.17 12.55 -0.91
C GLU A 205 7.39 11.51 -0.13
N MET A 206 6.64 10.71 -0.83
CA MET A 206 5.95 9.54 -0.32
C MET A 206 6.58 8.29 -0.91
N LYS A 207 6.93 7.35 -0.04
CA LYS A 207 7.42 6.02 -0.41
C LYS A 207 6.51 4.97 0.17
N VAL A 208 6.13 4.03 -0.66
CA VAL A 208 5.26 2.93 -0.27
C VAL A 208 5.96 1.60 -0.55
N LEU A 209 6.16 0.80 0.50
CA LEU A 209 6.65 -0.56 0.38
C LEU A 209 5.49 -1.48 0.01
N ARG A 210 5.64 -2.17 -1.11
CA ARG A 210 4.63 -3.12 -1.60
C ARG A 210 4.40 -4.25 -0.60
N PRO A 211 3.23 -4.92 -0.67
CA PRO A 211 2.95 -6.07 0.19
C PRO A 211 4.06 -7.14 0.04
N LEU A 212 4.48 -7.72 1.17
CA LEU A 212 5.57 -8.70 1.23
C LEU A 212 6.92 -8.18 0.68
N GLY A 213 7.05 -6.87 0.51
CA GLY A 213 8.27 -6.22 0.01
C GLY A 213 9.42 -6.32 1.00
N ASP A 214 10.63 -6.43 0.47
CA ASP A 214 11.86 -6.31 1.25
C ASP A 214 12.25 -4.82 1.33
N PRO A 215 12.29 -4.22 2.54
CA PRO A 215 12.65 -2.81 2.70
C PRO A 215 14.07 -2.47 2.25
N GLU A 216 14.96 -3.45 2.16
CA GLU A 216 16.34 -3.28 1.66
C GLU A 216 16.41 -3.29 0.12
N ASN A 217 15.35 -3.74 -0.56
CA ASN A 217 15.28 -3.74 -2.01
C ASN A 217 14.57 -2.49 -2.53
N PRO A 218 15.27 -1.54 -3.17
CA PRO A 218 14.67 -0.31 -3.66
C PRO A 218 13.59 -0.53 -4.75
N GLU A 219 13.61 -1.68 -5.45
CA GLU A 219 12.63 -2.00 -6.48
C GLU A 219 11.27 -2.41 -5.89
N HIS A 220 11.21 -2.75 -4.58
CA HIS A 220 9.98 -3.05 -3.88
C HIS A 220 9.25 -1.80 -3.37
N TRP A 221 9.81 -0.62 -3.57
CA TRP A 221 9.21 0.65 -3.19
C TRP A 221 8.62 1.37 -4.39
N GLU A 222 7.43 1.93 -4.20
CA GLU A 222 6.89 2.97 -5.07
C GLU A 222 7.21 4.33 -4.46
N THR A 223 7.56 5.30 -5.32
CA THR A 223 7.92 6.63 -4.87
C THR A 223 7.15 7.68 -5.67
N TRP A 224 6.57 8.62 -4.97
CA TRP A 224 5.97 9.82 -5.53
C TRP A 224 6.51 11.06 -4.83
N THR A 225 6.72 12.14 -5.60
CA THR A 225 7.20 13.42 -5.08
C THR A 225 6.21 14.51 -5.45
N SER A 226 5.84 15.34 -4.49
CA SER A 226 4.92 16.45 -4.73
C SER A 226 5.53 17.50 -5.66
N PRO A 227 4.69 18.31 -6.33
CA PRO A 227 5.12 19.60 -6.82
C PRO A 227 5.73 20.45 -5.69
N GLN A 228 6.59 21.41 -6.07
CA GLN A 228 7.16 22.36 -5.12
C GLN A 228 6.10 23.30 -4.57
N PHE A 229 6.17 23.58 -3.29
CA PHE A 229 5.34 24.56 -2.60
C PHE A 229 6.17 25.41 -1.65
N THR A 230 5.60 26.52 -1.20
CA THR A 230 6.26 27.43 -0.25
C THR A 230 5.58 27.37 1.11
N ILE A 231 6.36 27.40 2.18
CA ILE A 231 5.89 27.66 3.55
C ILE A 231 6.31 29.09 3.91
N ASP A 232 5.34 29.91 4.28
CA ASP A 232 5.55 31.25 4.82
C ASP A 232 4.62 31.42 6.02
N TYR A 233 5.16 31.15 7.21
CA TYR A 233 4.37 31.21 8.43
C TYR A 233 3.70 32.56 8.54
N ALA A 234 2.36 32.57 8.62
CA ALA A 234 1.58 33.76 8.85
C ALA A 234 2.16 34.50 10.03
N ASN A 235 2.83 35.58 9.74
CA ASN A 235 3.52 36.37 10.73
C ASN A 235 2.49 36.86 11.75
N PRO A 236 2.54 36.47 13.03
CA PRO A 236 1.63 37.00 14.06
C PRO A 236 1.86 38.48 14.32
N ARG A 237 2.69 39.15 13.56
CA ARG A 237 2.77 40.60 13.52
C ARG A 237 1.52 41.11 12.81
N GLN A 238 0.42 41.22 13.56
CA GLN A 238 -0.66 42.12 13.21
C GLN A 238 -0.09 43.43 12.69
N PRO A 239 -0.44 43.87 11.49
CA PRO A 239 -0.09 45.21 11.08
C PRO A 239 -0.87 46.16 11.97
N GLY A 240 -0.13 46.82 12.87
CA GLY A 240 -0.50 48.14 13.39
C GLY A 240 -1.70 48.24 14.30
N THR A 241 -1.53 47.91 15.53
CA THR A 241 -2.04 48.79 16.60
C THR A 241 -0.90 49.69 17.06
N ARG A 242 -0.84 50.84 16.46
CA ARG A 242 -0.27 52.01 17.10
C ARG A 242 -1.39 52.82 17.67
#